data_cf5445d016b439be8fd612fa6f3226ab
#
_entry.id   cf5445d016b439be8fd612fa6f3226ab
#
_cell.length_a   1.000
_cell.length_b   1.000
_cell.length_c   1.000
_cell.angle_alpha   90.00
_cell.angle_beta   90.00
_cell.angle_gamma   90.00
#
_symmetry.space_group_name_H-M   'P 1'
#
loop_
_entity.id
_entity.type
_entity.pdbx_description
1 polymer ?
#
loop_
_entity_poly.entity_id
_entity_poly.type
_entity_poly.pdbx_seq_one_letter_code
_entity_poly.pdbx_strand_id
1 'polypeptide(L)'
;MRLSFRLNGKQVETDVRPDMLLLDLVRDLGCYSVKRGCETANCGLCTVWLDGKPVLSCSVPAARVNERHVTTLEGIQDEAEAFGKYLVGEGAEQCGFCSPGLIMNVVAMKKELDHPTDDEIRHYLEGNLCRCTGYMGQMRAIRQYVDEEVEA
;
A
#
# COMPACT_ATOMS: atom_id res chain seq x y z
N MET A 1 5.71 -3.65 25.67
CA MET A 1 6.92 -4.13 24.97
C MET A 1 7.49 -2.95 24.19
N ARG A 2 8.78 -2.63 24.36
CA ARG A 2 9.43 -1.56 23.62
C ARG A 2 9.87 -2.06 22.25
N LEU A 3 9.57 -1.29 21.20
CA LEU A 3 9.98 -1.53 19.82
C LEU A 3 10.85 -0.37 19.33
N SER A 4 11.82 -0.72 18.48
CA SER A 4 12.66 0.23 17.76
C SER A 4 12.68 -0.19 16.30
N PHE A 5 12.19 0.66 15.39
CA PHE A 5 12.07 0.35 13.95
C PHE A 5 12.12 1.62 13.12
N ARG A 6 12.20 1.49 11.79
CA ARG A 6 12.10 2.65 10.90
C ARG A 6 10.71 2.76 10.30
N LEU A 7 10.08 3.93 10.43
CA LEU A 7 8.81 4.26 9.79
C LEU A 7 9.04 5.41 8.80
N ASN A 8 8.80 5.16 7.53
CA ASN A 8 8.99 6.14 6.45
C ASN A 8 10.39 6.81 6.50
N GLY A 9 11.42 5.98 6.70
CA GLY A 9 12.81 6.40 6.78
C GLY A 9 13.26 7.01 8.11
N LYS A 10 12.35 7.28 9.05
CA LYS A 10 12.65 7.86 10.37
C LYS A 10 12.72 6.79 11.44
N GLN A 11 13.70 6.90 12.35
CA GLN A 11 13.78 6.01 13.51
C GLN A 11 12.64 6.31 14.49
N VAL A 12 11.94 5.27 14.92
CA VAL A 12 10.85 5.34 15.90
C VAL A 12 11.12 4.37 17.03
N GLU A 13 10.95 4.86 18.26
CA GLU A 13 10.92 4.03 19.46
C GLU A 13 9.59 4.23 20.16
N THR A 14 8.91 3.15 20.49
CA THR A 14 7.58 3.21 21.11
C THR A 14 7.31 1.97 21.95
N ASP A 15 6.41 2.12 22.89
CA ASP A 15 5.89 0.99 23.68
C ASP A 15 4.56 0.52 23.11
N VAL A 16 4.44 -0.78 22.88
CA VAL A 16 3.22 -1.41 22.33
C VAL A 16 2.71 -2.52 23.23
N ARG A 17 1.41 -2.76 23.14
CA ARG A 17 0.83 -3.97 23.76
C ARG A 17 1.26 -5.21 22.95
N PRO A 18 1.43 -6.37 23.58
CA PRO A 18 1.85 -7.60 22.91
C PRO A 18 0.89 -8.08 21.81
N ASP A 19 -0.39 -7.75 21.93
CA ASP A 19 -1.47 -8.10 21.00
C ASP A 19 -1.73 -7.07 19.91
N MET A 20 -0.99 -5.96 19.90
CA MET A 20 -1.19 -4.87 18.95
C MET A 20 -0.85 -5.29 17.52
N LEU A 21 -1.70 -4.91 16.56
CA LEU A 21 -1.45 -5.12 15.15
C LEU A 21 -0.65 -3.94 14.55
N LEU A 22 0.11 -4.22 13.50
CA LEU A 22 0.87 -3.18 12.78
C LEU A 22 -0.04 -2.08 12.25
N LEU A 23 -1.25 -2.41 11.78
CA LEU A 23 -2.27 -1.43 11.36
C LEU A 23 -2.53 -0.38 12.43
N ASP A 24 -2.77 -0.82 13.66
CA ASP A 24 -3.10 0.07 14.77
C ASP A 24 -1.87 0.91 15.17
N LEU A 25 -0.70 0.28 15.23
CA LEU A 25 0.55 0.96 15.53
C LEU A 25 0.85 2.11 14.55
N VAL A 26 0.80 1.87 13.23
CA VAL A 26 1.12 2.92 12.25
C VAL A 26 0.09 4.04 12.26
N ARG A 27 -1.17 3.74 12.56
CA ARG A 27 -2.22 4.76 12.71
C ARG A 27 -2.04 5.59 13.97
N ASP A 28 -1.67 4.98 15.09
CA ASP A 28 -1.35 5.70 16.34
C ASP A 28 -0.12 6.62 16.16
N LEU A 29 0.77 6.28 15.23
CA LEU A 29 1.93 7.09 14.83
C LEU A 29 1.61 8.12 13.72
N GLY A 30 0.33 8.30 13.34
CA GLY A 30 -0.12 9.34 12.43
C GLY A 30 -0.18 8.93 10.94
N CYS A 31 0.06 7.66 10.59
CA CYS A 31 -0.05 7.19 9.21
C CYS A 31 -1.51 6.84 8.88
N TYR A 32 -2.35 7.85 8.64
CA TYR A 32 -3.78 7.69 8.43
C TYR A 32 -4.17 7.21 7.03
N SER A 33 -3.24 7.16 6.08
CA SER A 33 -3.46 6.50 4.80
C SER A 33 -3.73 5.00 4.93
N VAL A 34 -3.21 4.38 5.99
CA VAL A 34 -3.43 2.97 6.29
C VAL A 34 -4.81 2.81 6.93
N LYS A 35 -5.72 2.07 6.26
CA LYS A 35 -7.13 2.02 6.64
C LYS A 35 -7.60 0.61 6.98
N ARG A 36 -8.54 0.53 7.92
CA ARG A 36 -9.26 -0.70 8.25
C ARG A 36 -10.57 -0.73 7.45
N GLY A 37 -10.62 -1.50 6.37
CA GLY A 37 -11.82 -1.65 5.52
C GLY A 37 -12.55 -2.97 5.72
N CYS A 38 -11.93 -3.95 6.37
CA CYS A 38 -12.53 -5.24 6.70
C CYS A 38 -11.92 -5.82 7.99
N GLU A 39 -12.50 -6.92 8.48
CA GLU A 39 -11.97 -7.68 9.62
C GLU A 39 -11.50 -9.10 9.21
N THR A 40 -11.34 -9.33 7.90
CA THR A 40 -11.13 -10.67 7.32
C THR A 40 -9.89 -10.74 6.42
N ALA A 41 -9.02 -9.73 6.44
CA ALA A 41 -7.78 -9.65 5.67
C ALA A 41 -7.98 -9.79 4.13
N ASN A 42 -9.09 -9.27 3.59
CA ASN A 42 -9.44 -9.42 2.17
C ASN A 42 -9.37 -8.12 1.35
N CYS A 43 -9.51 -6.93 1.98
CA CYS A 43 -9.77 -5.71 1.22
C CYS A 43 -8.53 -5.00 0.69
N GLY A 44 -7.34 -5.24 1.25
CA GLY A 44 -6.10 -4.59 0.83
C GLY A 44 -5.92 -3.13 1.27
N LEU A 45 -6.88 -2.53 1.98
CA LEU A 45 -6.83 -1.11 2.38
C LEU A 45 -5.76 -0.81 3.43
N CYS A 46 -5.31 -1.84 4.14
CA CYS A 46 -4.28 -1.75 5.17
C CYS A 46 -2.87 -2.06 4.64
N THR A 47 -2.68 -2.15 3.34
CA THR A 47 -1.39 -2.49 2.74
C THR A 47 -0.32 -1.45 3.13
N VAL A 48 0.80 -1.96 3.65
CA VAL A 48 2.04 -1.23 3.90
C VAL A 48 3.20 -2.05 3.33
N TRP A 49 4.38 -1.47 3.23
CA TRP A 49 5.57 -2.27 2.93
C TRP A 49 6.33 -2.60 4.20
N LEU A 50 6.73 -3.84 4.34
CA LEU A 50 7.64 -4.33 5.36
C LEU A 50 8.92 -4.79 4.67
N ASP A 51 10.03 -4.08 4.90
CA ASP A 51 11.30 -4.26 4.19
C ASP A 51 11.13 -4.26 2.66
N GLY A 52 10.35 -3.32 2.16
CA GLY A 52 10.10 -3.10 0.74
C GLY A 52 9.07 -4.04 0.10
N LYS A 53 8.45 -4.96 0.84
CA LYS A 53 7.44 -5.89 0.33
C LYS A 53 6.05 -5.56 0.88
N PRO A 54 5.00 -5.56 0.04
CA PRO A 54 3.64 -5.30 0.48
C PRO A 54 3.13 -6.41 1.40
N VAL A 55 2.55 -5.97 2.51
CA VAL A 55 1.90 -6.85 3.50
C VAL A 55 0.59 -6.22 3.99
N LEU A 56 -0.34 -7.06 4.42
CA LEU A 56 -1.56 -6.61 5.10
C LEU A 56 -1.25 -6.30 6.56
N SER A 57 -1.15 -5.05 6.93
CA SER A 57 -0.79 -4.64 8.30
C SER A 57 -1.80 -5.11 9.37
N CYS A 58 -3.05 -5.38 8.98
CA CYS A 58 -4.07 -5.96 9.85
C CYS A 58 -3.81 -7.43 10.23
N SER A 59 -2.83 -8.08 9.59
CA SER A 59 -2.46 -9.47 9.84
C SER A 59 -1.02 -9.63 10.35
N VAL A 60 -0.35 -8.51 10.61
CA VAL A 60 1.03 -8.49 11.14
C VAL A 60 1.01 -8.01 12.59
N PRO A 61 1.44 -8.82 13.55
CA PRO A 61 1.68 -8.35 14.91
C PRO A 61 2.73 -7.23 14.95
N ALA A 62 2.48 -6.16 15.68
CA ALA A 62 3.41 -5.03 15.80
C ALA A 62 4.81 -5.46 16.28
N ALA A 63 4.87 -6.47 17.15
CA ALA A 63 6.13 -7.02 17.64
C ALA A 63 7.09 -7.49 16.53
N ARG A 64 6.57 -7.83 15.35
CA ARG A 64 7.38 -8.33 14.23
C ARG A 64 8.14 -7.26 13.46
N VAL A 65 7.88 -5.98 13.73
CA VAL A 65 8.56 -4.89 13.02
C VAL A 65 9.81 -4.38 13.74
N ASN A 66 10.15 -4.94 14.91
CA ASN A 66 11.36 -4.56 15.62
C ASN A 66 12.60 -4.69 14.72
N GLU A 67 13.42 -3.65 14.67
CA GLU A 67 14.62 -3.53 13.82
C GLU A 67 14.35 -3.64 12.30
N ARG A 68 13.11 -3.44 11.86
CA ARG A 68 12.71 -3.52 10.44
C ARG A 68 12.27 -2.16 9.89
N HIS A 69 12.04 -2.12 8.59
CA HIS A 69 11.60 -0.94 7.87
C HIS A 69 10.13 -1.07 7.47
N VAL A 70 9.31 -0.15 7.95
CA VAL A 70 7.90 -0.03 7.58
C VAL A 70 7.74 1.21 6.72
N THR A 71 7.10 1.06 5.56
CA THR A 71 6.79 2.16 4.66
C THR A 71 5.30 2.21 4.42
N THR A 72 4.70 3.38 4.59
CA THR A 72 3.31 3.68 4.27
C THR A 72 3.24 4.66 3.11
N LEU A 73 2.04 5.01 2.63
CA LEU A 73 1.89 5.97 1.53
C LEU A 73 2.58 7.31 1.82
N GLU A 74 2.60 7.71 3.07
CA GLU A 74 3.29 8.94 3.52
C GLU A 74 4.80 8.91 3.24
N GLY A 75 5.39 7.75 3.08
CA GLY A 75 6.81 7.55 2.77
C GLY A 75 7.16 7.40 1.30
N ILE A 76 6.16 7.38 0.40
CA ILE A 76 6.33 7.21 -1.06
C ILE A 76 5.54 8.25 -1.86
N GLN A 77 5.55 9.50 -1.43
CA GLN A 77 4.70 10.55 -2.02
C GLN A 77 4.99 10.78 -3.50
N ASP A 78 6.24 10.74 -3.92
CA ASP A 78 6.63 10.97 -5.32
C ASP A 78 6.10 9.85 -6.24
N GLU A 79 6.27 8.59 -5.84
CA GLU A 79 5.75 7.43 -6.56
C GLU A 79 4.21 7.40 -6.53
N ALA A 80 3.62 7.79 -5.40
CA ALA A 80 2.17 7.87 -5.25
C ALA A 80 1.58 8.94 -6.19
N GLU A 81 2.21 10.11 -6.30
CA GLU A 81 1.81 11.16 -7.24
C GLU A 81 1.97 10.70 -8.69
N ALA A 82 3.08 10.06 -9.03
CA ALA A 82 3.34 9.55 -10.36
C ALA A 82 2.22 8.61 -10.85
N PHE A 83 1.81 7.64 -10.04
CA PHE A 83 0.68 6.76 -10.36
C PHE A 83 -0.67 7.48 -10.26
N GLY A 84 -0.84 8.35 -9.27
CA GLY A 84 -2.07 9.11 -9.03
C GLY A 84 -2.54 9.92 -10.24
N LYS A 85 -1.61 10.46 -11.04
CA LYS A 85 -1.92 11.19 -12.29
C LYS A 85 -2.68 10.32 -13.30
N TYR A 86 -2.32 9.05 -13.43
CA TYR A 86 -3.00 8.09 -14.31
C TYR A 86 -4.40 7.74 -13.78
N LEU A 87 -4.54 7.54 -12.45
CA LEU A 87 -5.85 7.31 -11.84
C LEU A 87 -6.83 8.45 -12.11
N VAL A 88 -6.37 9.69 -11.94
CA VAL A 88 -7.17 10.88 -12.21
C VAL A 88 -7.48 11.00 -13.70
N GLY A 89 -6.50 10.80 -14.58
CA GLY A 89 -6.67 10.87 -16.04
C GLY A 89 -7.71 9.89 -16.57
N GLU A 90 -7.84 8.71 -15.97
CA GLU A 90 -8.83 7.69 -16.34
C GLU A 90 -10.17 7.85 -15.57
N GLY A 91 -10.33 8.87 -14.73
CA GLY A 91 -11.50 9.02 -13.87
C GLY A 91 -11.67 7.82 -12.91
N ALA A 92 -10.58 7.17 -12.55
CA ALA A 92 -10.56 5.91 -11.82
C ALA A 92 -10.51 6.09 -10.30
N GLU A 93 -10.75 7.31 -9.81
CA GLU A 93 -10.87 7.64 -8.41
C GLU A 93 -12.23 8.28 -8.14
N GLN A 94 -12.98 7.74 -7.18
CA GLN A 94 -14.28 8.27 -6.79
C GLN A 94 -14.25 8.67 -5.30
N CYS A 95 -14.56 7.76 -4.35
CA CYS A 95 -14.51 8.10 -2.94
C CYS A 95 -13.06 8.18 -2.39
N GLY A 96 -12.08 7.60 -3.07
CA GLY A 96 -10.67 7.61 -2.69
C GLY A 96 -10.29 6.69 -1.52
N PHE A 97 -11.26 5.97 -0.94
CA PHE A 97 -11.00 5.16 0.26
C PHE A 97 -10.05 3.98 -0.01
N CYS A 98 -10.14 3.35 -1.19
CA CYS A 98 -9.28 2.25 -1.59
C CYS A 98 -7.91 2.70 -2.15
N SER A 99 -7.77 3.97 -2.55
CA SER A 99 -6.62 4.46 -3.30
C SER A 99 -5.28 4.25 -2.60
N PRO A 100 -5.11 4.53 -1.29
CA PRO A 100 -3.83 4.31 -0.64
C PRO A 100 -3.32 2.88 -0.71
N GLY A 101 -4.17 1.89 -0.42
CA GLY A 101 -3.80 0.47 -0.49
C GLY A 101 -3.51 0.01 -1.91
N LEU A 102 -4.30 0.48 -2.88
CA LEU A 102 -4.07 0.20 -4.30
C LEU A 102 -2.71 0.77 -4.76
N ILE A 103 -2.41 2.02 -4.43
CA ILE A 103 -1.15 2.68 -4.82
C ILE A 103 0.05 1.93 -4.24
N MET A 104 0.00 1.54 -2.96
CA MET A 104 1.06 0.77 -2.32
C MET A 104 1.36 -0.53 -3.08
N ASN A 105 0.32 -1.25 -3.51
CA ASN A 105 0.48 -2.50 -4.26
C ASN A 105 0.92 -2.26 -5.71
N VAL A 106 0.39 -1.26 -6.41
CA VAL A 106 0.76 -0.99 -7.81
C VAL A 106 2.21 -0.53 -7.92
N VAL A 107 2.67 0.33 -7.01
CA VAL A 107 4.08 0.76 -7.00
C VAL A 107 5.01 -0.41 -6.66
N ALA A 108 4.62 -1.28 -5.73
CA ALA A 108 5.39 -2.51 -5.44
C ALA A 108 5.42 -3.44 -6.65
N MET A 109 4.28 -3.66 -7.29
CA MET A 109 4.16 -4.51 -8.49
C MET A 109 5.08 -4.05 -9.61
N LYS A 110 5.13 -2.74 -9.92
CA LYS A 110 6.03 -2.18 -10.94
C LYS A 110 7.51 -2.43 -10.63
N LYS A 111 7.88 -2.54 -9.36
CA LYS A 111 9.25 -2.87 -8.93
C LYS A 111 9.55 -4.37 -8.97
N GLU A 112 8.53 -5.21 -8.82
CA GLU A 112 8.68 -6.67 -8.73
C GLU A 112 8.50 -7.38 -10.08
N LEU A 113 7.63 -6.86 -10.95
CA LEU A 113 7.28 -7.48 -12.23
C LEU A 113 7.79 -6.62 -13.39
N ASP A 114 8.45 -7.27 -14.33
CA ASP A 114 8.90 -6.68 -15.57
C ASP A 114 7.84 -6.88 -16.66
N HIS A 115 7.29 -5.78 -17.20
CA HIS A 115 6.24 -5.78 -18.22
C HIS A 115 5.08 -6.76 -17.98
N PRO A 116 4.37 -6.66 -16.82
CA PRO A 116 3.34 -7.63 -16.46
C PRO A 116 2.19 -7.64 -17.46
N THR A 117 1.68 -8.83 -17.74
CA THR A 117 0.44 -9.01 -18.51
C THR A 117 -0.79 -8.55 -17.71
N ASP A 118 -1.92 -8.36 -18.37
CA ASP A 118 -3.18 -7.99 -17.71
C ASP A 118 -3.61 -9.02 -16.65
N ASP A 119 -3.35 -10.30 -16.90
CA ASP A 119 -3.70 -11.37 -15.96
C ASP A 119 -2.76 -11.36 -14.74
N GLU A 120 -1.48 -11.08 -14.92
CA GLU A 120 -0.55 -10.91 -13.81
C GLU A 120 -0.90 -9.70 -12.96
N ILE A 121 -1.31 -8.58 -13.58
CA ILE A 121 -1.80 -7.39 -12.86
C ILE A 121 -3.04 -7.74 -12.04
N ARG A 122 -4.04 -8.41 -12.65
CA ARG A 122 -5.26 -8.83 -11.94
C ARG A 122 -4.94 -9.74 -10.77
N HIS A 123 -4.08 -10.73 -11.00
CA HIS A 123 -3.67 -11.66 -9.95
C HIS A 123 -2.96 -10.95 -8.78
N TYR A 124 -2.04 -10.03 -9.09
CA TYR A 124 -1.32 -9.26 -8.06
C TYR A 124 -2.26 -8.39 -7.22
N LEU A 125 -3.32 -7.87 -7.84
CA LEU A 125 -4.25 -6.91 -7.23
C LEU A 125 -5.60 -7.53 -6.78
N GLU A 126 -5.77 -8.84 -6.85
CA GLU A 126 -7.02 -9.50 -6.47
C GLU A 126 -7.44 -9.27 -5.01
N GLY A 127 -6.49 -8.93 -4.15
CA GLY A 127 -6.72 -8.54 -2.75
C GLY A 127 -7.00 -7.04 -2.54
N ASN A 128 -7.13 -6.22 -3.60
CA ASN A 128 -7.40 -4.79 -3.50
C ASN A 128 -8.84 -4.50 -3.92
N LEU A 129 -9.74 -4.34 -2.95
CA LEU A 129 -11.16 -4.15 -3.21
C LEU A 129 -11.52 -2.67 -3.37
N CYS A 130 -12.36 -2.40 -4.38
CA CYS A 130 -13.02 -1.13 -4.61
C CYS A 130 -14.52 -1.35 -4.81
N ARG A 131 -15.36 -0.57 -4.13
CA ARG A 131 -16.82 -0.66 -4.25
C ARG A 131 -17.42 0.35 -5.24
N CYS A 132 -16.62 1.33 -5.68
CA CYS A 132 -17.13 2.47 -6.44
C CYS A 132 -16.89 2.35 -7.95
N THR A 133 -15.67 1.97 -8.38
CA THR A 133 -15.16 2.20 -9.74
C THR A 133 -15.48 1.10 -10.74
N GLY A 134 -15.74 -0.12 -10.31
CA GLY A 134 -15.85 -1.30 -11.17
C GLY A 134 -14.52 -1.75 -11.78
N TYR A 135 -13.38 -1.22 -11.32
CA TYR A 135 -12.00 -1.64 -11.63
C TYR A 135 -11.48 -1.31 -13.05
N MET A 136 -12.33 -1.14 -14.06
CA MET A 136 -11.90 -0.99 -15.45
C MET A 136 -11.05 0.27 -15.67
N GLY A 137 -11.44 1.40 -15.08
CA GLY A 137 -10.64 2.64 -15.12
C GLY A 137 -9.31 2.46 -14.38
N GLN A 138 -9.32 1.80 -13.23
CA GLN A 138 -8.10 1.49 -12.51
C GLN A 138 -7.15 0.62 -13.35
N MET A 139 -7.67 -0.40 -14.05
CA MET A 139 -6.86 -1.27 -14.91
C MET A 139 -6.21 -0.50 -16.05
N ARG A 140 -6.93 0.43 -16.70
CA ARG A 140 -6.35 1.30 -17.76
C ARG A 140 -5.27 2.21 -17.20
N ALA A 141 -5.48 2.81 -16.03
CA ALA A 141 -4.49 3.65 -15.36
C ALA A 141 -3.22 2.85 -14.99
N ILE A 142 -3.39 1.64 -14.46
CA ILE A 142 -2.29 0.76 -14.09
C ILE A 142 -1.50 0.37 -15.35
N ARG A 143 -2.17 0.01 -16.45
CA ARG A 143 -1.52 -0.34 -17.70
C ARG A 143 -0.63 0.81 -18.21
N GLN A 144 -1.16 2.03 -18.26
CA GLN A 144 -0.38 3.20 -18.65
C GLN A 144 0.84 3.41 -17.74
N TYR A 145 0.65 3.29 -16.44
CA TYR A 145 1.73 3.48 -15.47
C TYR A 145 2.84 2.43 -15.57
N VAL A 146 2.50 1.15 -15.75
CA VAL A 146 3.51 0.09 -15.84
C VAL A 146 4.23 0.06 -17.18
N ASP A 147 3.56 0.52 -18.26
CA ASP A 147 4.13 0.59 -19.59
C ASP A 147 4.98 1.88 -19.81
N GLU A 148 4.89 2.84 -18.87
CA GLU A 148 5.76 4.02 -18.92
C GLU A 148 7.21 3.60 -18.69
N GLU A 149 8.03 3.77 -19.72
CA GLU A 149 9.48 3.59 -19.59
C GLU A 149 10.03 4.64 -18.63
N VAL A 150 10.68 4.20 -17.57
CA VAL A 150 11.46 5.12 -16.74
C VAL A 150 12.64 5.55 -17.59
N GLU A 151 12.59 6.77 -18.14
CA GLU A 151 13.77 7.37 -18.73
C GLU A 151 14.91 7.34 -17.70
N ALA A 152 15.93 6.59 -18.04
CA ALA A 152 17.08 6.34 -17.18
C ALA A 152 17.93 7.62 -17.01
#